data_891cd401d885379c0626cd6ef453675f
#
_entry.id   891cd401d885379c0626cd6ef453675f
#
_cell.length_a   1.000
_cell.length_b   1.000
_cell.length_c   1.000
_cell.angle_alpha   90.00
_cell.angle_beta   90.00
_cell.angle_gamma   90.00
#
_symmetry.space_group_name_H-M   'P 1'
#
loop_
_entity.id
_entity.type
_entity.pdbx_description
1 polymer ?
#
loop_
_entity_poly.entity_id
_entity_poly.type
_entity_poly.pdbx_seq_one_letter_code
_entity_poly.pdbx_strand_id
1 'polypeptide(L)'
;IDAIIIGCLAFIGYSVIGLKYALVFAIFSGLANLIPYVGPSIGLIPMIIANVFTDPHRMLIAVVYMLIIQQVDGNILYPRIVGGVMKVHPITILVLLLLSSNIYGVIGMIVAVPTYSILKEISKFLSRLYENHKIMKERERELVK
;
A
#
# COMPACT_ATOMS: atom_id res chain seq x y z
N ILE A 1 -7.23 5.00 -5.48
CA ILE A 1 -7.27 4.54 -6.88
C ILE A 1 -6.81 3.09 -6.96
N ASP A 2 -5.63 2.77 -6.42
CA ASP A 2 -5.04 1.43 -6.42
C ASP A 2 -5.99 0.35 -5.88
N ALA A 3 -6.55 0.54 -4.69
CA ALA A 3 -7.53 -0.36 -4.08
C ALA A 3 -8.76 -0.65 -4.96
N ILE A 4 -9.20 0.36 -5.74
CA ILE A 4 -10.32 0.19 -6.69
C ILE A 4 -9.88 -0.67 -7.87
N ILE A 5 -8.69 -0.44 -8.41
CA ILE A 5 -8.14 -1.22 -9.52
C ILE A 5 -7.99 -2.69 -9.10
N ILE A 6 -7.39 -2.94 -7.94
CA ILE A 6 -7.24 -4.31 -7.41
C ILE A 6 -8.59 -4.96 -7.14
N GLY A 7 -9.55 -4.23 -6.56
CA GLY A 7 -10.91 -4.73 -6.38
C GLY A 7 -11.59 -5.10 -7.71
N CYS A 8 -11.46 -4.27 -8.75
CA CYS A 8 -12.00 -4.57 -10.07
C CYS A 8 -11.32 -5.78 -10.71
N LEU A 9 -10.00 -5.88 -10.66
CA LEU A 9 -9.25 -7.02 -11.17
C LEU A 9 -9.63 -8.30 -10.43
N ALA A 10 -9.73 -8.25 -9.10
CA ALA A 10 -10.18 -9.37 -8.29
C ALA A 10 -11.60 -9.81 -8.68
N PHE A 11 -12.52 -8.86 -8.89
CA PHE A 11 -13.89 -9.18 -9.30
C PHE A 11 -13.94 -9.87 -10.65
N ILE A 12 -13.20 -9.37 -11.63
CA ILE A 12 -13.14 -9.97 -12.97
C ILE A 12 -12.61 -11.40 -12.87
N GLY A 13 -11.46 -11.60 -12.20
CA GLY A 13 -10.85 -12.92 -12.07
C GLY A 13 -11.71 -13.92 -11.31
N TYR A 14 -12.25 -13.52 -10.15
CA TYR A 14 -13.10 -14.40 -9.35
C TYR A 14 -14.41 -14.76 -10.08
N SER A 15 -14.96 -13.83 -10.88
CA SER A 15 -16.13 -14.08 -11.70
C SER A 15 -15.84 -15.06 -12.85
N VAL A 16 -14.70 -14.91 -13.53
CA VAL A 16 -14.28 -15.82 -14.62
C VAL A 16 -13.97 -17.21 -14.08
N ILE A 17 -13.35 -17.30 -12.90
CA ILE A 17 -13.09 -18.59 -12.22
C ILE A 17 -14.40 -19.25 -11.76
N GLY A 18 -15.48 -18.47 -11.63
CA GLY A 18 -16.81 -18.94 -11.24
C GLY A 18 -16.99 -19.11 -9.74
N LEU A 19 -16.34 -18.25 -8.92
CA LEU A 19 -16.57 -18.23 -7.48
C LEU A 19 -17.96 -17.67 -7.16
N LYS A 20 -18.70 -18.36 -6.29
CA LYS A 20 -20.10 -18.03 -5.96
C LYS A 20 -20.30 -16.62 -5.38
N TYR A 21 -19.31 -16.08 -4.66
CA TYR A 21 -19.37 -14.78 -4.01
C TYR A 21 -18.24 -13.86 -4.49
N ALA A 22 -17.95 -13.87 -5.80
CA ALA A 22 -16.86 -13.14 -6.41
C ALA A 22 -16.83 -11.64 -6.04
N LEU A 23 -18.00 -10.98 -6.05
CA LEU A 23 -18.12 -9.56 -5.69
C LEU A 23 -17.73 -9.31 -4.23
N VAL A 24 -18.17 -10.14 -3.30
CA VAL A 24 -17.87 -9.99 -1.88
C VAL A 24 -16.37 -10.12 -1.63
N PHE A 25 -15.75 -11.17 -2.19
CA PHE A 25 -14.30 -11.39 -2.06
C PHE A 25 -13.49 -10.29 -2.74
N ALA A 26 -13.95 -9.77 -3.86
CA ALA A 26 -13.32 -8.66 -4.57
C ALA A 26 -13.35 -7.36 -3.76
N ILE A 27 -14.49 -7.03 -3.13
CA ILE A 27 -14.61 -5.88 -2.23
C ILE A 27 -13.63 -6.03 -1.04
N PHE A 28 -13.58 -7.21 -0.43
CA PHE A 28 -12.64 -7.50 0.65
C PHE A 28 -11.18 -7.33 0.21
N SER A 29 -10.83 -7.86 -0.97
CA SER A 29 -9.48 -7.73 -1.54
C SER A 29 -9.12 -6.27 -1.81
N GLY A 30 -10.02 -5.48 -2.38
CA GLY A 30 -9.82 -4.06 -2.62
C GLY A 30 -9.68 -3.24 -1.34
N LEU A 31 -10.56 -3.48 -0.35
CA LEU A 31 -10.48 -2.80 0.94
C LEU A 31 -9.20 -3.18 1.71
N ALA A 32 -8.85 -4.45 1.72
CA ALA A 32 -7.63 -4.91 2.36
C ALA A 32 -6.39 -4.26 1.71
N ASN A 33 -6.40 -4.03 0.39
CA ASN A 33 -5.29 -3.40 -0.32
C ASN A 33 -5.00 -1.94 0.09
N LEU A 34 -5.88 -1.32 0.90
CA LEU A 34 -5.56 -0.03 1.55
C LEU A 34 -4.39 -0.14 2.54
N ILE A 35 -4.08 -1.34 3.02
CA ILE A 35 -2.95 -1.60 3.91
C ILE A 35 -1.79 -2.17 3.08
N PRO A 36 -0.73 -1.40 2.82
CA PRO A 36 0.40 -1.85 2.01
C PRO A 36 1.06 -3.12 2.56
N TYR A 37 1.50 -4.02 1.69
CA TYR A 37 2.18 -5.30 1.98
C TYR A 37 1.34 -6.35 2.72
N VAL A 38 0.53 -5.97 3.69
CA VAL A 38 -0.26 -6.89 4.53
C VAL A 38 -1.66 -7.12 3.93
N GLY A 39 -2.22 -6.06 3.34
CA GLY A 39 -3.57 -6.07 2.78
C GLY A 39 -3.83 -7.16 1.76
N PRO A 40 -2.97 -7.35 0.75
CA PRO A 40 -3.16 -8.40 -0.24
C PRO A 40 -3.31 -9.80 0.37
N SER A 41 -2.56 -10.11 1.42
CA SER A 41 -2.67 -11.40 2.13
C SER A 41 -3.96 -11.51 2.93
N ILE A 42 -4.36 -10.42 3.62
CA ILE A 42 -5.62 -10.36 4.39
C ILE A 42 -6.82 -10.50 3.45
N GLY A 43 -6.78 -9.87 2.27
CA GLY A 43 -7.86 -9.91 1.28
C GLY A 43 -8.18 -11.31 0.75
N LEU A 44 -7.20 -12.23 0.76
CA LEU A 44 -7.39 -13.62 0.36
C LEU A 44 -8.08 -14.48 1.42
N ILE A 45 -7.96 -14.14 2.70
CA ILE A 45 -8.43 -14.99 3.81
C ILE A 45 -9.92 -15.36 3.70
N PRO A 46 -10.86 -14.41 3.51
CA PRO A 46 -12.28 -14.74 3.40
C PRO A 46 -12.59 -15.68 2.24
N MET A 47 -11.93 -15.47 1.09
CA MET A 47 -12.10 -16.29 -0.11
C MET A 47 -11.61 -17.74 0.14
N ILE A 48 -10.45 -17.89 0.79
CA ILE A 48 -9.89 -19.21 1.13
C ILE A 48 -10.82 -19.94 2.10
N ILE A 49 -11.21 -19.30 3.21
CA ILE A 49 -12.07 -19.90 4.23
C ILE A 49 -13.40 -20.37 3.64
N ALA A 50 -14.02 -19.57 2.77
CA ALA A 50 -15.31 -19.87 2.17
C ALA A 50 -15.25 -21.03 1.16
N ASN A 51 -14.12 -21.24 0.49
CA ASN A 51 -14.02 -22.18 -0.62
C ASN A 51 -13.15 -23.41 -0.36
N VAL A 52 -12.40 -23.45 0.74
CA VAL A 52 -11.47 -24.58 1.04
C VAL A 52 -12.18 -25.93 1.14
N PHE A 53 -13.43 -25.95 1.63
CA PHE A 53 -14.22 -27.18 1.76
C PHE A 53 -15.30 -27.35 0.68
N THR A 54 -15.64 -26.26 -0.05
CA THR A 54 -16.73 -26.29 -1.04
C THR A 54 -16.22 -26.51 -2.46
N ASP A 55 -15.15 -25.80 -2.85
CA ASP A 55 -14.52 -25.91 -4.17
C ASP A 55 -13.01 -25.62 -4.08
N PRO A 56 -12.20 -26.55 -3.56
CA PRO A 56 -10.76 -26.35 -3.37
C PRO A 56 -10.02 -26.06 -4.67
N HIS A 57 -10.49 -26.62 -5.80
CA HIS A 57 -9.85 -26.43 -7.09
C HIS A 57 -9.97 -24.98 -7.57
N ARG A 58 -11.20 -24.43 -7.56
CA ARG A 58 -11.41 -23.01 -7.92
C ARG A 58 -10.73 -22.07 -6.93
N MET A 59 -10.74 -22.40 -5.64
CA MET A 59 -10.00 -21.66 -4.63
C MET A 59 -8.52 -21.57 -4.97
N LEU A 60 -7.88 -22.68 -5.34
CA LEU A 60 -6.45 -22.71 -5.66
C LEU A 60 -6.13 -21.84 -6.89
N ILE A 61 -6.96 -21.92 -7.94
CA ILE A 61 -6.83 -21.07 -9.13
C ILE A 61 -6.97 -19.58 -8.75
N ALA A 62 -7.93 -19.24 -7.90
CA ALA A 62 -8.15 -17.88 -7.44
C ALA A 62 -6.98 -17.33 -6.59
N VAL A 63 -6.39 -18.18 -5.74
CA VAL A 63 -5.17 -17.83 -4.98
C VAL A 63 -4.02 -17.52 -5.94
N VAL A 64 -3.74 -18.43 -6.90
CA VAL A 64 -2.67 -18.22 -7.89
C VAL A 64 -2.92 -16.96 -8.71
N TYR A 65 -4.15 -16.75 -9.18
CA TYR A 65 -4.54 -15.56 -9.90
C TYR A 65 -4.23 -14.27 -9.08
N MET A 66 -4.67 -14.24 -7.82
CA MET A 66 -4.41 -13.07 -6.97
C MET A 66 -2.93 -12.88 -6.65
N LEU A 67 -2.14 -13.93 -6.50
CA LEU A 67 -0.69 -13.80 -6.35
C LEU A 67 -0.05 -13.16 -7.58
N ILE A 68 -0.52 -13.49 -8.79
CA ILE A 68 -0.06 -12.84 -10.03
C ILE A 68 -0.45 -11.35 -10.03
N ILE A 69 -1.70 -11.04 -9.69
CA ILE A 69 -2.17 -9.64 -9.57
C ILE A 69 -1.31 -8.87 -8.57
N GLN A 70 -1.00 -9.43 -7.42
CA GLN A 70 -0.16 -8.81 -6.39
C GLN A 70 1.27 -8.54 -6.90
N GLN A 71 1.83 -9.43 -7.72
CA GLN A 71 3.14 -9.18 -8.34
C GLN A 71 3.08 -8.04 -9.35
N VAL A 72 2.03 -7.98 -10.15
CA VAL A 72 1.81 -6.86 -11.09
C VAL A 72 1.58 -5.55 -10.34
N ASP A 73 0.80 -5.60 -9.27
CA ASP A 73 0.55 -4.45 -8.41
C ASP A 73 1.84 -3.90 -7.80
N GLY A 74 2.56 -4.71 -7.07
CA GLY A 74 3.79 -4.29 -6.38
C GLY A 74 4.91 -3.81 -7.30
N ASN A 75 5.02 -4.36 -8.52
CA ASN A 75 6.11 -4.04 -9.45
C ASN A 75 5.74 -3.01 -10.51
N ILE A 76 4.46 -2.86 -10.85
CA ILE A 76 4.02 -2.02 -11.98
C ILE A 76 3.00 -0.96 -11.54
N LEU A 77 1.89 -1.36 -10.90
CA LEU A 77 0.80 -0.45 -10.57
C LEU A 77 1.18 0.51 -9.45
N TYR A 78 1.61 -0.04 -8.33
CA TYR A 78 1.98 0.75 -7.16
C TYR A 78 3.05 1.80 -7.45
N PRO A 79 4.20 1.51 -8.11
CA PRO A 79 5.19 2.51 -8.46
C PRO A 79 4.67 3.59 -9.43
N ARG A 80 3.74 3.23 -10.34
CA ARG A 80 3.17 4.17 -11.29
C ARG A 80 2.12 5.08 -10.68
N ILE A 81 1.32 4.58 -9.74
CA ILE A 81 0.22 5.33 -9.09
C ILE A 81 0.76 6.23 -8.00
N VAL A 82 1.64 5.71 -7.15
CA VAL A 82 2.20 6.44 -6.00
C VAL A 82 3.34 7.35 -6.43
N GLY A 83 3.92 7.10 -7.62
CA GLY A 83 5.04 7.86 -8.16
C GLY A 83 6.30 7.75 -7.29
N GLY A 84 7.40 8.36 -7.71
CA GLY A 84 8.68 8.32 -6.99
C GLY A 84 8.70 9.01 -5.61
N VAL A 85 7.54 9.34 -5.05
CA VAL A 85 7.38 10.03 -3.77
C VAL A 85 7.77 9.14 -2.59
N MET A 86 7.63 7.82 -2.71
CA MET A 86 7.93 6.90 -1.62
C MET A 86 9.19 6.05 -1.86
N LYS A 87 10.37 6.66 -1.86
CA LYS A 87 11.61 5.93 -1.57
C LYS A 87 11.67 5.63 -0.07
N VAL A 88 10.76 4.79 0.43
CA VAL A 88 10.75 4.31 1.80
C VAL A 88 11.12 2.85 1.78
N HIS A 89 12.08 2.47 2.61
CA HIS A 89 12.48 1.06 2.72
C HIS A 89 11.28 0.22 3.23
N PRO A 90 10.99 -0.96 2.66
CA PRO A 90 9.86 -1.81 3.07
C PRO A 90 9.80 -2.08 4.58
N ILE A 91 10.95 -2.26 5.22
CA ILE A 91 11.04 -2.46 6.68
C ILE A 91 10.47 -1.27 7.45
N THR A 92 10.72 -0.04 6.99
CA THR A 92 10.18 1.16 7.65
C THR A 92 8.66 1.17 7.61
N ILE A 93 8.08 0.76 6.49
CA ILE A 93 6.61 0.67 6.35
C ILE A 93 6.07 -0.41 7.29
N LEU A 94 6.68 -1.59 7.36
CA LEU A 94 6.26 -2.66 8.26
C LEU A 94 6.31 -2.24 9.73
N VAL A 95 7.40 -1.59 10.16
CA VAL A 95 7.51 -1.06 11.53
C VAL A 95 6.44 -0.01 11.81
N LEU A 96 6.19 0.88 10.85
CA LEU A 96 5.17 1.91 10.97
C LEU A 96 3.76 1.30 11.11
N LEU A 97 3.44 0.29 10.30
CA LEU A 97 2.17 -0.43 10.38
C LEU A 97 1.99 -1.13 11.73
N LEU A 98 3.03 -1.80 12.23
CA LEU A 98 3.01 -2.45 13.54
C LEU A 98 2.79 -1.46 14.68
N LEU A 99 3.49 -0.33 14.68
CA LEU A 99 3.33 0.70 15.70
C LEU A 99 1.93 1.32 15.64
N SER A 100 1.46 1.65 14.44
CA SER A 100 0.15 2.26 14.24
C SER A 100 -1.00 1.31 14.57
N SER A 101 -0.82 0.00 14.33
CA SER A 101 -1.81 -1.01 14.68
C SER A 101 -2.01 -1.15 16.19
N ASN A 102 -0.96 -0.97 16.98
CA ASN A 102 -1.04 -0.99 18.43
C ASN A 102 -1.82 0.21 19.03
N ILE A 103 -1.84 1.34 18.33
CA ILE A 103 -2.47 2.58 18.83
C ILE A 103 -3.93 2.68 18.36
N TYR A 104 -4.18 2.44 17.07
CA TYR A 104 -5.48 2.66 16.44
C TYR A 104 -5.99 1.45 15.63
N GLY A 105 -5.38 0.26 15.80
CA GLY A 105 -5.79 -0.94 15.08
C GLY A 105 -5.69 -0.79 13.56
N VAL A 106 -6.67 -1.34 12.85
CA VAL A 106 -6.73 -1.32 11.38
C VAL A 106 -6.78 0.11 10.81
N ILE A 107 -7.48 1.03 11.48
CA ILE A 107 -7.56 2.43 11.08
C ILE A 107 -6.17 3.07 11.14
N GLY A 108 -5.41 2.77 12.20
CA GLY A 108 -4.02 3.21 12.31
C GLY A 108 -3.14 2.74 11.16
N MET A 109 -3.27 1.48 10.77
CA MET A 109 -2.53 0.94 9.62
C MET A 109 -2.85 1.66 8.30
N ILE A 110 -4.12 1.96 8.03
CA ILE A 110 -4.56 2.67 6.81
C ILE A 110 -3.99 4.10 6.78
N VAL A 111 -4.01 4.80 7.91
CA VAL A 111 -3.58 6.21 8.00
C VAL A 111 -2.07 6.35 8.17
N ALA A 112 -1.37 5.30 8.59
CA ALA A 112 0.07 5.33 8.90
C ALA A 112 0.94 5.81 7.72
N VAL A 113 0.73 5.24 6.54
CA VAL A 113 1.55 5.52 5.36
C VAL A 113 1.34 6.95 4.83
N PRO A 114 0.09 7.46 4.67
CA PRO A 114 -0.14 8.85 4.32
C PRO A 114 0.48 9.83 5.33
N THR A 115 0.30 9.57 6.63
CA THR A 115 0.85 10.42 7.71
C THR A 115 2.36 10.47 7.66
N TYR A 116 3.03 9.32 7.53
CA TYR A 116 4.48 9.27 7.38
C TYR A 116 4.97 10.04 6.16
N SER A 117 4.27 9.94 5.04
CA SER A 117 4.64 10.63 3.80
C SER A 117 4.58 12.15 3.96
N ILE A 118 3.54 12.66 4.60
CA ILE A 118 3.38 14.08 4.92
C ILE A 118 4.49 14.55 5.86
N LEU A 119 4.74 13.82 6.95
CA LEU A 119 5.80 14.16 7.91
C LEU A 119 7.18 14.17 7.25
N LYS A 120 7.47 13.20 6.40
CA LYS A 120 8.73 13.13 5.65
C LYS A 120 8.90 14.30 4.70
N GLU A 121 7.84 14.73 4.01
CA GLU A 121 7.91 15.87 3.09
C GLU A 121 8.08 17.19 3.84
N ILE A 122 7.38 17.37 4.97
CA ILE A 122 7.56 18.52 5.86
C ILE A 122 9.02 18.58 6.38
N SER A 123 9.58 17.45 6.83
CA SER A 123 10.95 17.42 7.33
C SER A 123 11.97 17.78 6.27
N LYS A 124 11.79 17.30 5.04
CA LYS A 124 12.64 17.69 3.89
C LYS A 124 12.51 19.17 3.55
N PHE A 125 11.30 19.70 3.58
CA PHE A 125 11.06 21.13 3.32
C PHE A 125 11.78 21.99 4.35
N LEU A 126 11.65 21.67 5.63
CA LEU A 126 12.35 22.38 6.72
C LEU A 126 13.87 22.29 6.59
N SER A 127 14.41 21.12 6.25
CA SER A 127 15.84 20.94 6.01
C SER A 127 16.36 21.82 4.87
N ARG A 128 15.61 21.90 3.75
CA ARG A 128 15.97 22.78 2.62
C ARG A 128 15.93 24.27 2.99
N LEU A 129 14.93 24.69 3.78
CA LEU A 129 14.87 26.08 4.27
C LEU A 129 16.08 26.39 5.14
N TYR A 130 16.47 25.49 6.04
CA TYR A 130 17.63 25.68 6.91
C TYR A 130 18.94 25.75 6.12
N GLU A 131 19.11 24.87 5.13
CA GLU A 131 20.29 24.86 4.26
C GLU A 131 20.40 26.15 3.42
N ASN A 132 19.29 26.60 2.81
CA ASN A 132 19.26 27.83 2.06
C ASN A 132 19.57 29.05 2.94
N HIS A 133 19.07 29.08 4.16
CA HIS A 133 19.34 30.17 5.11
C HIS A 133 20.83 30.20 5.51
N LYS A 134 21.45 29.04 5.66
CA LYS A 134 22.87 28.91 5.95
C LYS A 134 23.74 29.42 4.80
N ILE A 135 23.42 29.04 3.57
CA ILE A 135 24.12 29.46 2.35
C ILE A 135 24.01 30.99 2.16
N MET A 136 22.83 31.57 2.38
CA MET A 136 22.65 33.01 2.30
C MET A 136 23.51 33.75 3.30
N LYS A 137 23.58 33.27 4.54
CA LYS A 137 24.37 33.87 5.61
C LYS A 137 25.90 33.76 5.37
N GLU A 138 26.34 32.72 4.73
CA GLU A 138 27.73 32.53 4.31
C GLU A 138 28.09 33.51 3.17
N ARG A 139 27.21 33.67 2.17
CA ARG A 139 27.40 34.66 1.09
C ARG A 139 27.44 36.12 1.58
N GLU A 140 26.58 36.48 2.53
CA GLU A 140 26.63 37.81 3.14
C GLU A 140 27.98 38.07 3.85
N ARG A 141 28.53 37.09 4.52
CA ARG A 141 29.84 37.18 5.19
C ARG A 141 31.02 37.30 4.22
N GLU A 142 30.92 36.74 3.01
CA GLU A 142 31.95 36.87 1.98
C GLU A 142 31.91 38.23 1.27
N LEU A 143 30.73 38.84 1.13
CA LEU A 143 30.56 40.14 0.52
C LEU A 143 30.99 41.32 1.43
N VAL A 144 31.10 41.09 2.72
CA VAL A 144 31.52 42.11 3.72
C VAL A 144 33.03 42.05 4.01
N LYS A 145 33.75 41.09 3.40
CA LYS A 145 35.21 41.01 3.44
C LYS A 145 35.85 41.64 2.19
#